data_172b000aaacdbe0d5c45e5dfafb48d21
#
_entry.id   172b000aaacdbe0d5c45e5dfafb48d21
#
_cell.length_a   1.000
_cell.length_b   1.000
_cell.length_c   1.000
_cell.angle_alpha   90.00
_cell.angle_beta   90.00
_cell.angle_gamma   90.00
#
_symmetry.space_group_name_H-M   'P 1'
#
loop_
_entity.id
_entity.type
_entity.pdbx_description
1 polymer ?
#
loop_
_entity_poly.entity_id
_entity_poly.type
_entity_poly.pdbx_seq_one_letter_code
_entity_poly.pdbx_strand_id
1 'polypeptide(L)'
;EYETVDPKFGDWSDIDKLAEKYYLMFDFMLNHISPQSKYFQDFLEKKEASEYYDMFLKYSEFWPENRPTEADIDLIYKRKDKAPFAPVTFADGTTDQVWNTFGDQQMDLDVTKEVTKKFIKDSLVNLAHHGASVIRLDAFAYAIKKLDTNDFFVEPEIWNILDEVREILAAEGSEVLPEIHEHYKIVRKITEHDMYSYDFALPLITLYSLYSGKTNRLADWLRQSPMKQFTTLDTHDGI
;
A
#
# COMPACT_ATOMS: atom_id res chain seq x y z
N GLU A 1 3.37 -6.84 11.77
CA GLU A 1 4.84 -6.92 11.63
C GLU A 1 5.20 -8.06 10.67
N TYR A 2 6.21 -7.86 9.82
CA TYR A 2 6.60 -8.82 8.77
C TYR A 2 7.76 -9.74 9.17
N GLU A 3 8.11 -9.73 10.46
CA GLU A 3 9.24 -10.50 11.00
C GLU A 3 8.81 -11.83 11.60
N THR A 4 7.53 -11.97 11.95
CA THR A 4 7.01 -13.15 12.64
C THR A 4 5.65 -13.57 12.09
N VAL A 5 5.37 -14.86 12.17
CA VAL A 5 4.03 -15.43 11.97
C VAL A 5 3.28 -15.40 13.31
N ASP A 6 1.98 -15.11 13.30
CA ASP A 6 1.17 -15.21 14.53
C ASP A 6 1.19 -16.67 15.01
N PRO A 7 1.64 -16.95 16.24
CA PRO A 7 1.76 -18.31 16.76
C PRO A 7 0.47 -19.14 16.75
N LYS A 8 -0.69 -18.50 16.58
CA LYS A 8 -1.97 -19.20 16.39
C LYS A 8 -2.06 -19.94 15.05
N PHE A 9 -1.29 -19.50 14.04
CA PHE A 9 -1.31 -20.04 12.69
C PHE A 9 -0.06 -20.87 12.36
N GLY A 10 0.93 -20.90 13.24
CA GLY A 10 2.19 -21.62 13.05
C GLY A 10 3.42 -20.72 13.11
N ASP A 11 4.43 -21.08 12.37
CA ASP A 11 5.68 -20.33 12.25
C ASP A 11 6.20 -20.30 10.79
N TRP A 12 7.33 -19.66 10.59
CA TRP A 12 7.94 -19.58 9.26
C TRP A 12 8.24 -20.94 8.65
N SER A 13 8.56 -21.97 9.45
CA SER A 13 8.82 -23.32 8.94
C SER A 13 7.58 -23.98 8.31
N ASP A 14 6.39 -23.58 8.74
CA ASP A 14 5.14 -24.05 8.13
C ASP A 14 4.88 -23.34 6.80
N ILE A 15 5.20 -22.05 6.72
CA ILE A 15 5.15 -21.28 5.49
C ILE A 15 6.15 -21.84 4.47
N ASP A 16 7.39 -22.10 4.89
CA ASP A 16 8.44 -22.68 4.02
C ASP A 16 8.01 -24.01 3.41
N LYS A 17 7.34 -24.89 4.19
CA LYS A 17 6.76 -26.14 3.68
C LYS A 17 5.64 -25.92 2.65
N LEU A 18 4.86 -24.84 2.79
CA LEU A 18 3.85 -24.49 1.79
C LEU A 18 4.52 -24.00 0.50
N ALA A 19 5.58 -23.21 0.60
CA ALA A 19 6.35 -22.72 -0.53
C ALA A 19 6.97 -23.83 -1.39
N GLU A 20 7.28 -25.00 -0.81
CA GLU A 20 7.74 -26.17 -1.57
C GLU A 20 6.70 -26.70 -2.58
N LYS A 21 5.42 -26.38 -2.39
CA LYS A 21 4.30 -26.95 -3.16
C LYS A 21 3.47 -25.93 -3.90
N TYR A 22 3.47 -24.68 -3.43
CA TYR A 22 2.58 -23.63 -3.91
C TYR A 22 3.37 -22.36 -4.22
N TYR A 23 2.87 -21.59 -5.18
CA TYR A 23 3.25 -20.21 -5.34
C TYR A 23 2.51 -19.39 -4.28
N LEU A 24 3.26 -18.75 -3.39
CA LEU A 24 2.69 -17.98 -2.29
C LEU A 24 2.59 -16.51 -2.65
N MET A 25 1.46 -15.91 -2.32
CA MET A 25 1.28 -14.46 -2.38
C MET A 25 1.15 -13.92 -0.96
N PHE A 26 1.97 -12.91 -0.62
CA PHE A 26 1.89 -12.22 0.66
C PHE A 26 1.47 -10.76 0.45
N ASP A 27 0.70 -10.25 1.42
CA ASP A 27 0.38 -8.83 1.48
C ASP A 27 1.48 -8.03 2.15
N PHE A 28 1.79 -6.87 1.60
CA PHE A 28 2.65 -5.87 2.22
C PHE A 28 1.96 -4.50 2.20
N MET A 29 1.74 -3.94 3.39
CA MET A 29 1.13 -2.61 3.57
C MET A 29 2.20 -1.54 3.35
N LEU A 30 2.27 -0.99 2.13
CA LEU A 30 3.28 0.01 1.80
C LEU A 30 2.98 1.37 2.44
N ASN A 31 1.69 1.72 2.55
CA ASN A 31 1.26 3.05 3.00
C ASN A 31 1.31 3.23 4.52
N HIS A 32 1.06 2.20 5.31
CA HIS A 32 0.81 2.36 6.75
C HIS A 32 1.23 1.15 7.57
N ILE A 33 1.29 1.34 8.89
CA ILE A 33 1.58 0.31 9.87
C ILE A 33 0.66 0.46 11.09
N SER A 34 0.52 -0.62 11.86
CA SER A 34 -0.29 -0.59 13.10
C SER A 34 0.30 0.34 14.15
N PRO A 35 -0.52 1.11 14.90
CA PRO A 35 -0.05 1.87 16.05
C PRO A 35 0.49 0.98 17.19
N GLN A 36 0.15 -0.32 17.23
CA GLN A 36 0.75 -1.27 18.15
C GLN A 36 2.12 -1.81 17.70
N SER A 37 2.61 -1.44 16.51
CA SER A 37 3.93 -1.87 16.06
C SER A 37 5.03 -1.35 16.98
N LYS A 38 6.10 -2.14 17.12
CA LYS A 38 7.29 -1.72 17.89
C LYS A 38 7.86 -0.38 17.40
N TYR A 39 7.75 -0.10 16.11
CA TYR A 39 8.22 1.13 15.47
C TYR A 39 7.44 2.36 15.94
N PHE A 40 6.10 2.27 15.93
CA PHE A 40 5.25 3.37 16.36
C PHE A 40 5.29 3.57 17.87
N GLN A 41 5.38 2.48 18.66
CA GLN A 41 5.51 2.58 20.10
C GLN A 41 6.84 3.23 20.52
N ASP A 42 7.95 2.88 19.89
CA ASP A 42 9.25 3.52 20.12
C ASP A 42 9.23 5.01 19.72
N PHE A 43 8.57 5.34 18.60
CA PHE A 43 8.34 6.73 18.18
C PHE A 43 7.57 7.52 19.24
N LEU A 44 6.50 6.98 19.83
CA LEU A 44 5.72 7.64 20.89
C LEU A 44 6.51 7.79 22.19
N GLU A 45 7.33 6.79 22.52
CA GLU A 45 8.12 6.78 23.76
C GLU A 45 9.31 7.74 23.70
N LYS A 46 10.06 7.74 22.58
CA LYS A 46 11.36 8.44 22.48
C LYS A 46 11.32 9.72 21.67
N LYS A 47 10.25 9.97 20.91
CA LYS A 47 10.09 11.13 20.03
C LYS A 47 11.33 11.33 19.14
N GLU A 48 11.95 12.51 19.09
CA GLU A 48 13.13 12.79 18.26
C GLU A 48 14.35 11.90 18.59
N ALA A 49 14.37 11.24 19.75
CA ALA A 49 15.42 10.27 20.09
C ALA A 49 15.16 8.87 19.53
N SER A 50 13.98 8.62 18.94
CA SER A 50 13.68 7.36 18.26
C SER A 50 14.41 7.27 16.94
N GLU A 51 14.99 6.11 16.64
CA GLU A 51 15.50 5.83 15.31
C GLU A 51 14.40 5.78 14.23
N TYR A 52 13.12 5.66 14.65
CA TYR A 52 11.93 5.60 13.79
C TYR A 52 11.20 6.95 13.72
N TYR A 53 11.77 8.02 14.24
CA TYR A 53 11.10 9.33 14.28
C TYR A 53 10.69 9.81 12.88
N ASP A 54 11.57 9.67 11.92
CA ASP A 54 11.32 10.06 10.53
C ASP A 54 10.45 9.07 9.75
N MET A 55 10.13 7.92 10.34
CA MET A 55 9.29 6.91 9.69
C MET A 55 7.84 7.34 9.52
N PHE A 56 7.38 8.31 10.33
CA PHE A 56 5.99 8.75 10.36
C PHE A 56 5.83 10.19 9.90
N LEU A 57 4.78 10.43 9.11
CA LEU A 57 4.44 11.77 8.62
C LEU A 57 3.76 12.58 9.72
N LYS A 58 4.48 13.55 10.28
CA LYS A 58 4.00 14.44 11.32
C LYS A 58 3.36 15.69 10.73
N TYR A 59 2.20 16.07 11.25
CA TYR A 59 1.47 17.27 10.83
C TYR A 59 2.33 18.53 10.99
N SER A 60 3.01 18.67 12.11
CA SER A 60 3.85 19.81 12.44
C SER A 60 5.04 20.02 11.47
N GLU A 61 5.50 18.94 10.82
CA GLU A 61 6.63 18.98 9.89
C GLU A 61 6.22 19.02 8.42
N PHE A 62 5.06 18.45 8.09
CA PHE A 62 4.58 18.35 6.71
C PHE A 62 4.06 19.70 6.19
N TRP A 63 3.31 20.44 7.01
CA TRP A 63 2.67 21.67 6.58
C TRP A 63 3.57 22.89 6.85
N PRO A 64 3.80 23.75 5.83
CA PRO A 64 4.47 25.03 6.07
C PRO A 64 3.58 25.98 6.90
N GLU A 65 4.19 27.09 7.37
CA GLU A 65 3.48 28.08 8.14
C GLU A 65 2.20 28.56 7.43
N ASN A 66 1.11 28.71 8.18
CA ASN A 66 -0.23 29.07 7.72
C ASN A 66 -0.95 27.99 6.86
N ARG A 67 -0.46 26.77 6.83
CA ARG A 67 -1.14 25.60 6.20
C ARG A 67 -1.34 24.48 7.23
N PRO A 68 -2.27 23.52 6.97
CA PRO A 68 -3.17 23.50 5.83
C PRO A 68 -4.31 24.51 5.95
N THR A 69 -4.78 24.99 4.82
CA THR A 69 -6.07 25.66 4.68
C THR A 69 -7.18 24.64 4.49
N GLU A 70 -8.44 25.07 4.53
CA GLU A 70 -9.58 24.20 4.20
C GLU A 70 -9.44 23.64 2.76
N ALA A 71 -8.99 24.46 1.81
CA ALA A 71 -8.77 24.04 0.43
C ALA A 71 -7.67 22.96 0.31
N ASP A 72 -6.63 23.01 1.13
CA ASP A 72 -5.59 21.98 1.16
C ASP A 72 -6.16 20.63 1.63
N ILE A 73 -6.98 20.65 2.67
CA ILE A 73 -7.64 19.46 3.20
C ILE A 73 -8.67 18.90 2.21
N ASP A 74 -9.37 19.77 1.48
CA ASP A 74 -10.38 19.35 0.50
C ASP A 74 -9.74 18.79 -0.78
N LEU A 75 -8.50 19.17 -1.08
CA LEU A 75 -7.76 18.60 -2.20
C LEU A 75 -7.40 17.12 -1.99
N ILE A 76 -7.16 16.70 -0.73
CA ILE A 76 -6.73 15.34 -0.41
C ILE A 76 -7.80 14.32 -0.79
N TYR A 77 -7.40 13.24 -1.46
CA TYR A 77 -8.27 12.11 -1.77
C TYR A 77 -8.58 11.31 -0.49
N LYS A 78 -9.66 11.72 0.17
CA LYS A 78 -10.05 11.18 1.49
C LYS A 78 -10.66 9.79 1.37
N ARG A 79 -10.26 8.88 2.27
CA ARG A 79 -10.86 7.55 2.45
C ARG A 79 -11.79 7.47 3.65
N LYS A 80 -11.99 8.58 4.36
CA LYS A 80 -12.89 8.75 5.50
C LYS A 80 -13.47 10.16 5.52
N ASP A 81 -14.55 10.38 6.25
CA ASP A 81 -15.26 11.66 6.31
C ASP A 81 -14.50 12.79 7.02
N LYS A 82 -13.40 12.48 7.69
CA LYS A 82 -12.53 13.46 8.39
C LYS A 82 -11.20 13.62 7.66
N ALA A 83 -10.48 14.69 8.02
CA ALA A 83 -9.10 14.89 7.58
C ALA A 83 -8.20 13.68 7.94
N PRO A 84 -7.18 13.36 7.13
CA PRO A 84 -6.36 12.16 7.30
C PRO A 84 -5.29 12.33 8.38
N PHE A 85 -5.67 12.82 9.56
CA PHE A 85 -4.79 13.04 10.70
C PHE A 85 -5.35 12.39 11.96
N ALA A 86 -4.46 11.78 12.75
CA ALA A 86 -4.77 11.22 14.05
C ALA A 86 -3.93 11.89 15.12
N PRO A 87 -4.53 12.36 16.23
CA PRO A 87 -3.78 12.94 17.34
C PRO A 87 -2.92 11.89 18.02
N VAL A 88 -1.71 12.25 18.38
CA VAL A 88 -0.79 11.43 19.16
C VAL A 88 -0.29 12.19 20.36
N THR A 89 0.00 11.48 21.44
CA THR A 89 0.61 12.02 22.66
C THR A 89 1.91 11.26 22.94
N PHE A 90 3.00 11.98 23.00
CA PHE A 90 4.31 11.43 23.33
C PHE A 90 4.46 11.17 24.83
N ALA A 91 5.43 10.35 25.21
CA ALA A 91 5.70 10.03 26.61
C ALA A 91 6.09 11.26 27.46
N ASP A 92 6.63 12.31 26.84
CA ASP A 92 6.93 13.60 27.49
C ASP A 92 5.69 14.48 27.73
N GLY A 93 4.50 14.03 27.31
CA GLY A 93 3.22 14.72 27.44
C GLY A 93 2.95 15.74 26.33
N THR A 94 3.86 15.94 25.39
CA THR A 94 3.62 16.77 24.21
C THR A 94 2.72 16.07 23.22
N THR A 95 2.08 16.82 22.32
CA THR A 95 1.12 16.28 21.34
C THR A 95 1.47 16.75 19.95
N ASP A 96 1.17 15.90 18.95
CA ASP A 96 1.17 16.25 17.53
C ASP A 96 0.01 15.49 16.86
N GLN A 97 -0.07 15.56 15.54
CA GLN A 97 -0.89 14.69 14.72
C GLN A 97 0.00 13.96 13.72
N VAL A 98 -0.32 12.71 13.44
CA VAL A 98 0.33 11.93 12.38
C VAL A 98 -0.65 11.65 11.26
N TRP A 99 -0.13 11.49 10.06
CA TRP A 99 -0.96 11.12 8.92
C TRP A 99 -1.62 9.77 9.10
N ASN A 100 -2.90 9.70 8.73
CA ASN A 100 -3.76 8.54 8.94
C ASN A 100 -4.82 8.52 7.83
N THR A 101 -4.49 7.94 6.70
CA THR A 101 -5.35 7.94 5.51
C THR A 101 -6.64 7.15 5.73
N PHE A 102 -6.57 5.97 6.34
CA PHE A 102 -7.70 5.06 6.44
C PHE A 102 -8.36 5.09 7.81
N GLY A 103 -7.82 4.42 8.80
CA GLY A 103 -8.45 4.25 10.10
C GLY A 103 -7.48 4.33 11.28
N ASP A 104 -8.04 4.45 12.47
CA ASP A 104 -7.29 4.71 13.72
C ASP A 104 -6.24 3.62 14.07
N GLN A 105 -6.25 2.50 13.35
CA GLN A 105 -5.28 1.41 13.49
C GLN A 105 -4.23 1.39 12.37
N GLN A 106 -4.10 2.47 11.57
CA GLN A 106 -3.28 2.51 10.37
C GLN A 106 -2.56 3.85 10.28
N MET A 107 -1.33 3.92 10.82
CA MET A 107 -0.50 5.13 10.82
C MET A 107 0.37 5.15 9.57
N ASP A 108 0.26 6.22 8.79
CA ASP A 108 0.92 6.32 7.50
C ASP A 108 2.43 6.51 7.65
N LEU A 109 3.16 5.89 6.73
CA LEU A 109 4.61 5.93 6.66
C LEU A 109 5.09 7.04 5.73
N ASP A 110 6.19 7.69 6.07
CA ASP A 110 6.94 8.52 5.14
C ASP A 110 7.91 7.64 4.34
N VAL A 111 7.45 7.17 3.21
CA VAL A 111 8.20 6.26 2.32
C VAL A 111 9.40 6.94 1.64
N THR A 112 9.58 8.25 1.80
CA THR A 112 10.71 8.99 1.27
C THR A 112 11.95 8.94 2.16
N LYS A 113 11.78 8.54 3.42
CA LYS A 113 12.85 8.51 4.43
C LYS A 113 13.63 7.21 4.42
N GLU A 114 14.93 7.30 4.64
CA GLU A 114 15.85 6.15 4.60
C GLU A 114 15.49 5.06 5.62
N VAL A 115 15.03 5.44 6.82
CA VAL A 115 14.57 4.47 7.84
C VAL A 115 13.37 3.68 7.34
N THR A 116 12.43 4.32 6.64
CA THR A 116 11.26 3.66 6.06
C THR A 116 11.64 2.77 4.89
N LYS A 117 12.52 3.25 4.01
CA LYS A 117 13.05 2.45 2.89
C LYS A 117 13.78 1.19 3.37
N LYS A 118 14.58 1.34 4.44
CA LYS A 118 15.21 0.19 5.07
C LYS A 118 14.20 -0.80 5.61
N PHE A 119 13.17 -0.33 6.33
CA PHE A 119 12.08 -1.19 6.81
C PHE A 119 11.38 -1.93 5.68
N ILE A 120 11.03 -1.22 4.60
CA ILE A 120 10.40 -1.81 3.40
C ILE A 120 11.30 -2.91 2.84
N LYS A 121 12.56 -2.59 2.57
CA LYS A 121 13.53 -3.54 2.00
C LYS A 121 13.68 -4.78 2.88
N ASP A 122 13.95 -4.60 4.17
CA ASP A 122 14.17 -5.71 5.09
C ASP A 122 12.93 -6.62 5.18
N SER A 123 11.74 -6.02 5.21
CA SER A 123 10.48 -6.77 5.22
C SER A 123 10.24 -7.56 3.94
N LEU A 124 10.45 -6.94 2.77
CA LEU A 124 10.25 -7.58 1.47
C LEU A 124 11.24 -8.75 1.27
N VAL A 125 12.51 -8.55 1.61
CA VAL A 125 13.53 -9.60 1.55
C VAL A 125 13.19 -10.76 2.49
N ASN A 126 12.72 -10.46 3.72
CA ASN A 126 12.28 -11.51 4.65
C ASN A 126 11.12 -12.34 4.09
N LEU A 127 10.10 -11.69 3.53
CA LEU A 127 8.96 -12.38 2.91
C LEU A 127 9.39 -13.22 1.70
N ALA A 128 10.30 -12.70 0.86
CA ALA A 128 10.82 -13.42 -0.29
C ALA A 128 11.62 -14.67 0.14
N HIS A 129 12.46 -14.55 1.18
CA HIS A 129 13.23 -15.68 1.73
C HIS A 129 12.33 -16.80 2.31
N HIS A 130 11.11 -16.46 2.73
CA HIS A 130 10.09 -17.41 3.16
C HIS A 130 9.14 -17.83 2.03
N GLY A 131 9.60 -17.70 0.78
CA GLY A 131 8.95 -18.30 -0.39
C GLY A 131 7.82 -17.47 -0.99
N ALA A 132 7.76 -16.16 -0.72
CA ALA A 132 6.86 -15.28 -1.44
C ALA A 132 7.18 -15.30 -2.94
N SER A 133 6.30 -15.84 -3.76
CA SER A 133 6.42 -15.77 -5.22
C SER A 133 5.93 -14.42 -5.75
N VAL A 134 4.93 -13.85 -5.07
CA VAL A 134 4.34 -12.55 -5.39
C VAL A 134 4.13 -11.77 -4.09
N ILE A 135 4.50 -10.51 -4.07
CA ILE A 135 4.13 -9.57 -3.01
C ILE A 135 3.05 -8.63 -3.54
N ARG A 136 1.87 -8.67 -2.92
CA ARG A 136 0.78 -7.72 -3.17
C ARG A 136 1.03 -6.48 -2.34
N LEU A 137 1.21 -5.34 -3.00
CA LEU A 137 1.36 -4.04 -2.34
C LEU A 137 -0.03 -3.45 -2.08
N ASP A 138 -0.52 -3.59 -0.86
CA ASP A 138 -1.76 -2.98 -0.41
C ASP A 138 -1.62 -1.47 -0.26
N ALA A 139 -2.66 -0.73 -0.66
CA ALA A 139 -2.78 0.72 -0.50
C ALA A 139 -1.60 1.55 -1.05
N PHE A 140 -0.80 1.02 -1.99
CA PHE A 140 0.42 1.68 -2.46
C PHE A 140 0.15 3.06 -3.08
N ALA A 141 -1.00 3.24 -3.74
CA ALA A 141 -1.35 4.50 -4.40
C ALA A 141 -1.44 5.71 -3.46
N TYR A 142 -1.55 5.45 -2.17
CA TYR A 142 -1.60 6.48 -1.11
C TYR A 142 -0.23 6.74 -0.47
N ALA A 143 0.82 6.01 -0.84
CA ALA A 143 2.10 6.05 -0.14
C ALA A 143 2.82 7.41 -0.25
N ILE A 144 2.61 8.16 -1.34
CA ILE A 144 3.23 9.47 -1.55
C ILE A 144 2.31 10.58 -1.06
N LYS A 145 2.79 11.37 -0.10
CA LYS A 145 2.15 12.62 0.34
C LYS A 145 3.00 13.80 -0.15
N LYS A 146 2.36 14.72 -0.87
CA LYS A 146 3.04 15.86 -1.47
C LYS A 146 2.15 17.09 -1.48
N LEU A 147 2.67 18.21 -1.00
CA LEU A 147 1.96 19.48 -1.02
C LEU A 147 1.42 19.82 -2.41
N ASP A 148 0.23 20.41 -2.44
CA ASP A 148 -0.46 20.85 -3.66
C ASP A 148 -0.86 19.69 -4.60
N THR A 149 -0.95 18.46 -4.07
CA THR A 149 -1.49 17.29 -4.77
C THR A 149 -2.68 16.69 -4.00
N ASN A 150 -3.36 15.73 -4.60
CA ASN A 150 -4.43 15.00 -3.92
C ASN A 150 -3.94 13.79 -3.11
N ASP A 151 -2.63 13.59 -2.99
CA ASP A 151 -1.97 12.49 -2.26
C ASP A 151 -2.43 11.08 -2.71
N PHE A 152 -2.87 10.97 -3.96
CA PHE A 152 -3.26 9.71 -4.56
C PHE A 152 -2.59 9.53 -5.92
N PHE A 153 -1.86 8.44 -6.10
CA PHE A 153 -1.12 8.10 -7.31
C PHE A 153 -0.24 9.25 -7.83
N VAL A 154 0.53 9.85 -6.93
CA VAL A 154 1.33 11.05 -7.22
C VAL A 154 2.49 10.71 -8.14
N GLU A 155 2.41 11.13 -9.39
CA GLU A 155 3.44 10.94 -10.40
C GLU A 155 4.42 12.13 -10.43
N PRO A 156 5.74 11.93 -10.65
CA PRO A 156 6.40 10.65 -10.97
C PRO A 156 6.81 9.83 -9.74
N GLU A 157 6.67 10.35 -8.53
CA GLU A 157 7.24 9.79 -7.29
C GLU A 157 6.75 8.37 -7.01
N ILE A 158 5.49 8.06 -7.36
CA ILE A 158 4.93 6.72 -7.16
C ILE A 158 5.66 5.65 -7.97
N TRP A 159 6.14 6.00 -9.17
CA TRP A 159 6.90 5.09 -10.02
C TRP A 159 8.27 4.79 -9.44
N ASN A 160 8.93 5.78 -8.85
CA ASN A 160 10.24 5.59 -8.21
C ASN A 160 10.16 4.53 -7.10
N ILE A 161 9.12 4.58 -6.27
CA ILE A 161 8.89 3.57 -5.21
C ILE A 161 8.58 2.21 -5.81
N LEU A 162 7.71 2.14 -6.80
CA LEU A 162 7.35 0.87 -7.43
C LEU A 162 8.55 0.22 -8.10
N ASP A 163 9.41 1.00 -8.77
CA ASP A 163 10.63 0.50 -9.39
C ASP A 163 11.63 0.02 -8.33
N GLU A 164 11.80 0.76 -7.22
CA GLU A 164 12.65 0.36 -6.10
C GLU A 164 12.18 -0.97 -5.47
N VAL A 165 10.88 -1.12 -5.22
CA VAL A 165 10.29 -2.38 -4.71
C VAL A 165 10.45 -3.51 -5.71
N ARG A 166 10.20 -3.27 -7.00
CA ARG A 166 10.37 -4.27 -8.06
C ARG A 166 11.81 -4.76 -8.15
N GLU A 167 12.80 -3.87 -8.08
CA GLU A 167 14.21 -4.23 -8.09
C GLU A 167 14.61 -5.09 -6.89
N ILE A 168 14.13 -4.74 -5.68
CA ILE A 168 14.34 -5.53 -4.47
C ILE A 168 13.78 -6.95 -4.65
N LEU A 169 12.53 -7.08 -5.09
CA LEU A 169 11.85 -8.36 -5.23
C LEU A 169 12.44 -9.20 -6.37
N ALA A 170 12.77 -8.59 -7.51
CA ALA A 170 13.40 -9.28 -8.63
C ALA A 170 14.76 -9.88 -8.27
N ALA A 171 15.55 -9.22 -7.41
CA ALA A 171 16.81 -9.74 -6.91
C ALA A 171 16.63 -11.03 -6.08
N GLU A 172 15.47 -11.19 -5.43
CA GLU A 172 15.08 -12.36 -4.64
C GLU A 172 14.22 -13.39 -5.44
N GLY A 173 13.96 -13.13 -6.71
CA GLY A 173 13.16 -14.01 -7.57
C GLY A 173 11.66 -13.92 -7.35
N SER A 174 11.17 -12.84 -6.74
CA SER A 174 9.76 -12.57 -6.48
C SER A 174 9.21 -11.50 -7.41
N GLU A 175 7.90 -11.51 -7.62
CA GLU A 175 7.17 -10.53 -8.44
C GLU A 175 6.39 -9.56 -7.55
N VAL A 176 6.11 -8.36 -8.09
CA VAL A 176 5.28 -7.35 -7.43
C VAL A 176 3.90 -7.27 -8.06
N LEU A 177 2.87 -7.15 -7.21
CA LEU A 177 1.48 -6.92 -7.62
C LEU A 177 0.93 -5.70 -6.88
N PRO A 178 1.05 -4.50 -7.46
CA PRO A 178 0.43 -3.30 -6.88
C PRO A 178 -1.10 -3.40 -6.93
N GLU A 179 -1.73 -3.27 -5.78
CA GLU A 179 -3.19 -3.22 -5.69
C GLU A 179 -3.66 -1.77 -5.81
N ILE A 180 -4.46 -1.51 -6.85
CA ILE A 180 -5.11 -0.23 -7.08
C ILE A 180 -6.53 -0.44 -7.59
N HIS A 181 -7.49 -0.16 -6.69
CA HIS A 181 -8.91 -0.26 -7.01
C HIS A 181 -9.40 1.08 -7.57
N GLU A 182 -9.15 1.30 -8.85
CA GLU A 182 -9.41 2.58 -9.52
C GLU A 182 -9.82 2.35 -10.99
N HIS A 183 -10.14 3.42 -11.69
CA HIS A 183 -10.50 3.38 -13.10
C HIS A 183 -9.44 2.64 -13.95
N TYR A 184 -9.88 1.76 -14.83
CA TYR A 184 -9.03 0.86 -15.62
C TYR A 184 -7.87 1.55 -16.36
N LYS A 185 -7.99 2.83 -16.71
CA LYS A 185 -6.90 3.58 -17.36
C LYS A 185 -5.70 3.80 -16.43
N ILE A 186 -5.94 3.92 -15.12
CA ILE A 186 -4.86 4.02 -14.13
C ILE A 186 -4.25 2.64 -13.93
N VAL A 187 -5.09 1.61 -13.78
CA VAL A 187 -4.63 0.22 -13.64
C VAL A 187 -3.77 -0.22 -14.84
N ARG A 188 -4.12 0.19 -16.06
CA ARG A 188 -3.32 -0.11 -17.25
C ARG A 188 -1.91 0.48 -17.23
N LYS A 189 -1.69 1.63 -16.60
CA LYS A 189 -0.34 2.18 -16.43
C LYS A 189 0.60 1.20 -15.71
N ILE A 190 0.09 0.42 -14.76
CA ILE A 190 0.86 -0.60 -14.03
C ILE A 190 1.37 -1.67 -15.00
N THR A 191 0.49 -2.19 -15.88
CA THR A 191 0.88 -3.22 -16.85
C THR A 191 1.76 -2.66 -17.97
N GLU A 192 1.62 -1.39 -18.33
CA GLU A 192 2.48 -0.69 -19.26
C GLU A 192 3.91 -0.50 -18.71
N HIS A 193 4.06 -0.49 -17.38
CA HIS A 193 5.36 -0.57 -16.67
C HIS A 193 5.84 -2.00 -16.39
N ASP A 194 5.29 -2.99 -17.10
CA ASP A 194 5.66 -4.40 -17.02
C ASP A 194 5.47 -5.05 -15.64
N MET A 195 4.51 -4.56 -14.86
CA MET A 195 4.10 -5.15 -13.57
C MET A 195 2.73 -5.84 -13.68
N TYR A 196 2.45 -6.79 -12.79
CA TYR A 196 1.12 -7.35 -12.66
C TYR A 196 0.14 -6.33 -12.10
N SER A 197 -1.15 -6.45 -12.46
CA SER A 197 -2.24 -5.70 -11.87
C SER A 197 -3.48 -6.57 -11.66
N TYR A 198 -4.50 -6.07 -10.96
CA TYR A 198 -5.81 -6.69 -10.93
C TYR A 198 -6.67 -6.22 -12.11
N ASP A 199 -7.55 -7.10 -12.59
CA ASP A 199 -8.61 -6.74 -13.54
C ASP A 199 -9.93 -6.47 -12.79
N PHE A 200 -10.07 -5.28 -12.23
CA PHE A 200 -11.30 -4.84 -11.56
C PHE A 200 -12.41 -4.38 -12.53
N ALA A 201 -12.16 -4.35 -13.83
CA ALA A 201 -13.18 -4.06 -14.84
C ALA A 201 -14.01 -5.30 -15.19
N LEU A 202 -13.38 -6.48 -15.17
CA LEU A 202 -14.00 -7.75 -15.57
C LEU A 202 -15.26 -8.10 -14.75
N PRO A 203 -15.27 -7.97 -13.41
CA PRO A 203 -16.46 -8.29 -12.59
C PRO A 203 -17.70 -7.51 -13.05
N LEU A 204 -17.59 -6.19 -13.13
CA LEU A 204 -18.69 -5.32 -13.51
C LEU A 204 -19.20 -5.60 -14.93
N ILE A 205 -18.29 -5.79 -15.88
CA ILE A 205 -18.63 -6.09 -17.28
C ILE A 205 -19.30 -7.45 -17.41
N THR A 206 -18.86 -8.44 -16.61
CA THR A 206 -19.45 -9.77 -16.57
C THR A 206 -20.87 -9.71 -16.01
N LEU A 207 -21.08 -9.05 -14.88
CA LEU A 207 -22.43 -8.86 -14.32
C LEU A 207 -23.36 -8.12 -15.30
N TYR A 208 -22.88 -7.04 -15.91
CA TYR A 208 -23.64 -6.35 -16.96
C TYR A 208 -24.07 -7.29 -18.09
N SER A 209 -23.14 -8.15 -18.55
CA SER A 209 -23.43 -9.10 -19.63
C SER A 209 -24.49 -10.14 -19.22
N LEU A 210 -24.40 -10.67 -18.00
CA LEU A 210 -25.37 -11.62 -17.45
C LEU A 210 -26.77 -11.02 -17.33
N TYR A 211 -26.88 -9.81 -16.76
CA TYR A 211 -28.17 -9.17 -16.54
C TYR A 211 -28.82 -8.61 -17.80
N SER A 212 -28.01 -8.07 -18.72
CA SER A 212 -28.54 -7.44 -19.95
C SER A 212 -28.66 -8.38 -21.17
N GLY A 213 -28.03 -9.57 -21.13
CA GLY A 213 -27.88 -10.47 -22.26
C GLY A 213 -26.96 -9.93 -23.36
N LYS A 214 -26.20 -8.83 -23.11
CA LYS A 214 -25.33 -8.15 -24.11
C LYS A 214 -23.87 -8.44 -23.79
N THR A 215 -23.18 -9.12 -24.69
CA THR A 215 -21.80 -9.56 -24.50
C THR A 215 -20.76 -8.72 -25.25
N ASN A 216 -21.18 -7.73 -26.03
CA ASN A 216 -20.26 -6.91 -26.84
C ASN A 216 -19.20 -6.19 -25.99
N ARG A 217 -19.58 -5.60 -24.86
CA ARG A 217 -18.62 -4.92 -23.95
C ARG A 217 -17.62 -5.89 -23.34
N LEU A 218 -18.07 -7.09 -22.98
CA LEU A 218 -17.17 -8.11 -22.44
C LEU A 218 -16.19 -8.58 -23.52
N ALA A 219 -16.67 -8.82 -24.74
CA ALA A 219 -15.80 -9.19 -25.86
C ALA A 219 -14.78 -8.10 -26.20
N ASP A 220 -15.18 -6.83 -26.16
CA ASP A 220 -14.28 -5.70 -26.38
C ASP A 220 -13.24 -5.57 -25.28
N TRP A 221 -13.64 -5.77 -24.02
CA TRP A 221 -12.72 -5.78 -22.88
C TRP A 221 -11.68 -6.89 -23.01
N LEU A 222 -12.10 -8.12 -23.26
CA LEU A 222 -11.21 -9.27 -23.41
C LEU A 222 -10.20 -9.13 -24.56
N ARG A 223 -10.52 -8.35 -25.62
CA ARG A 223 -9.57 -8.06 -26.71
C ARG A 223 -8.52 -7.02 -26.37
N GLN A 224 -8.81 -6.10 -25.45
CA GLN A 224 -7.94 -4.96 -25.11
C GLN A 224 -7.30 -5.06 -23.73
N SER A 225 -7.79 -5.97 -22.89
CA SER A 225 -7.27 -6.14 -21.53
C SER A 225 -5.83 -6.66 -21.59
N PRO A 226 -4.92 -6.13 -20.77
CA PRO A 226 -3.54 -6.59 -20.71
C PRO A 226 -3.45 -8.05 -20.27
N MET A 227 -2.38 -8.74 -20.71
CA MET A 227 -2.15 -10.14 -20.31
C MET A 227 -1.57 -10.29 -18.90
N LYS A 228 -0.84 -9.28 -18.41
CA LYS A 228 -0.28 -9.25 -17.03
C LYS A 228 -1.33 -8.79 -16.02
N GLN A 229 -2.45 -9.53 -15.92
CA GLN A 229 -3.50 -9.23 -14.94
C GLN A 229 -3.94 -10.47 -14.20
N PHE A 230 -4.17 -10.30 -12.91
CA PHE A 230 -4.93 -11.26 -12.11
C PHE A 230 -6.42 -10.97 -12.28
N THR A 231 -7.11 -11.91 -12.93
CA THR A 231 -8.55 -11.80 -13.12
C THR A 231 -9.30 -12.26 -11.88
N THR A 232 -10.30 -11.50 -11.48
CA THR A 232 -11.19 -11.86 -10.38
C THR A 232 -12.62 -11.49 -10.74
N LEU A 233 -13.59 -12.09 -10.09
CA LEU A 233 -15.01 -11.71 -10.18
C LEU A 233 -15.53 -11.08 -8.91
N ASP A 234 -14.75 -11.18 -7.83
CA ASP A 234 -15.08 -10.60 -6.53
C ASP A 234 -13.80 -10.48 -5.69
N THR A 235 -13.79 -9.58 -4.72
CA THR A 235 -12.74 -9.45 -3.71
C THR A 235 -13.37 -9.26 -2.33
N HIS A 236 -12.56 -9.26 -1.25
CA HIS A 236 -13.04 -8.94 0.09
C HIS A 236 -13.56 -7.49 0.24
N ASP A 237 -13.19 -6.59 -0.69
CA ASP A 237 -13.69 -5.22 -0.77
C ASP A 237 -15.00 -5.09 -1.59
N GLY A 238 -15.45 -6.18 -2.18
CA GLY A 238 -16.63 -6.24 -3.04
C GLY A 238 -16.31 -6.06 -4.53
N ILE A 239 -17.37 -5.78 -5.31
CA ILE A 239 -17.31 -5.58 -6.76
C ILE A 239 -17.33 -4.08 -7.07
#